data_cc31846a0bba31ddaa07a33fd307419f
#
_entry.id   cc31846a0bba31ddaa07a33fd307419f
#
_cell.length_a   1.000
_cell.length_b   1.000
_cell.length_c   1.000
_cell.angle_alpha   90.00
_cell.angle_beta   90.00
_cell.angle_gamma   90.00
#
_symmetry.space_group_name_H-M   'P 1'
#
loop_
_entity.id
_entity.type
_entity.pdbx_description
1 polymer ?
#
loop_
_entity_poly.entity_id
_entity_poly.type
_entity_poly.pdbx_seq_one_letter_code
_entity_poly.pdbx_strand_id
1 'polypeptide(L)'
;MKLLYLSFICILLSLTSCAFFDKAKVDPYSNMTEVELYNQGSAFLAVADIPQAVVVFQMLEARYPFSTYAQQSILDLAYAYYDFGQKDETIAECDRFIDLYPNHQSLDYAYYLRALSNLEKEQPFFQEFLGQDISKYDVTRLKKAYSDFLLISNRFKGSKYANDAENRLVFLRNSMANHEVYIATYYLNRGAFIASSERAKYMLETYPGAPASKRALIILIESYNKLGSTNLAIETAKVLSTNYSNYSYTIDKNNLVVIKDNSIDDNVVEKSSFFDFGLF
;
A
#
# COMPACT_ATOMS: atom_id res chain seq x y z
N MET A 1 -21.29 -53.51 -48.37
CA MET A 1 -22.23 -52.41 -48.60
C MET A 1 -23.01 -52.00 -47.35
N LYS A 2 -23.57 -52.89 -46.53
CA LYS A 2 -24.36 -52.51 -45.34
C LYS A 2 -23.57 -51.78 -44.27
N LEU A 3 -22.27 -52.08 -44.08
CA LEU A 3 -21.39 -51.39 -43.10
C LEU A 3 -21.05 -49.97 -43.51
N LEU A 4 -20.90 -49.69 -44.80
CA LEU A 4 -20.63 -48.35 -45.34
C LEU A 4 -21.86 -47.43 -45.22
N TYR A 5 -23.06 -47.95 -45.32
CA TYR A 5 -24.32 -47.20 -45.11
C TYR A 5 -24.48 -46.83 -43.62
N LEU A 6 -24.11 -47.73 -42.70
CA LEU A 6 -24.20 -47.46 -41.27
C LEU A 6 -23.22 -46.37 -40.80
N SER A 7 -22.00 -46.36 -41.37
CA SER A 7 -21.01 -45.31 -41.05
C SER A 7 -21.41 -43.94 -41.59
N PHE A 8 -22.06 -43.92 -42.79
CA PHE A 8 -22.54 -42.67 -43.40
C PHE A 8 -23.73 -42.07 -42.63
N ILE A 9 -24.62 -42.90 -42.08
CA ILE A 9 -25.72 -42.46 -41.21
C ILE A 9 -25.21 -41.92 -39.89
N CYS A 10 -24.19 -42.51 -39.27
CA CYS A 10 -23.57 -41.98 -38.06
C CYS A 10 -22.88 -40.63 -38.25
N ILE A 11 -22.24 -40.42 -39.41
CA ILE A 11 -21.60 -39.11 -39.75
C ILE A 11 -22.67 -38.05 -40.00
N LEU A 12 -23.80 -38.37 -40.64
CA LEU A 12 -24.91 -37.41 -40.84
C LEU A 12 -25.58 -37.03 -39.50
N LEU A 13 -25.69 -37.94 -38.54
CA LEU A 13 -26.27 -37.67 -37.22
C LEU A 13 -25.34 -36.82 -36.35
N SER A 14 -24.04 -36.87 -36.55
CA SER A 14 -23.08 -36.03 -35.82
C SER A 14 -23.04 -34.55 -36.29
N LEU A 15 -23.47 -34.28 -37.50
CA LEU A 15 -23.52 -32.93 -38.08
C LEU A 15 -24.74 -32.10 -37.62
N THR A 16 -25.78 -32.75 -37.07
CA THR A 16 -26.98 -32.03 -36.60
C THR A 16 -26.95 -31.68 -35.12
N SER A 17 -25.87 -32.05 -34.36
CA SER A 17 -25.81 -31.87 -32.92
C SER A 17 -25.50 -30.42 -32.48
N CYS A 18 -24.97 -29.56 -33.35
CA CYS A 18 -24.62 -28.17 -32.96
C CYS A 18 -25.77 -27.16 -33.15
N ALA A 19 -26.85 -27.50 -33.80
CA ALA A 19 -27.91 -26.54 -34.11
C ALA A 19 -29.09 -26.50 -33.11
N PHE A 20 -29.09 -27.37 -32.11
CA PHE A 20 -30.29 -27.55 -31.26
C PHE A 20 -30.21 -26.89 -29.87
N PHE A 21 -29.10 -26.20 -29.52
CA PHE A 21 -28.92 -25.67 -28.14
C PHE A 21 -28.79 -24.16 -28.03
N ASP A 22 -28.91 -23.40 -29.10
CA ASP A 22 -28.87 -21.94 -29.00
C ASP A 22 -30.29 -21.35 -29.08
N LYS A 23 -31.08 -21.57 -28.01
CA LYS A 23 -32.04 -20.53 -27.64
C LYS A 23 -31.20 -19.33 -27.20
N ALA A 24 -31.02 -18.37 -28.10
CA ALA A 24 -30.45 -17.09 -27.78
C ALA A 24 -31.11 -16.64 -26.46
N LYS A 25 -30.34 -16.61 -25.36
CA LYS A 25 -30.82 -16.03 -24.09
C LYS A 25 -31.22 -14.61 -24.45
N VAL A 26 -32.53 -14.35 -24.46
CA VAL A 26 -33.02 -12.98 -24.64
C VAL A 26 -32.36 -12.15 -23.55
N ASP A 27 -31.52 -11.23 -23.95
CA ASP A 27 -30.88 -10.30 -23.02
C ASP A 27 -32.00 -9.48 -22.37
N PRO A 28 -32.25 -9.64 -21.05
CA PRO A 28 -33.33 -8.96 -20.34
C PRO A 28 -33.16 -7.44 -20.34
N TYR A 29 -31.96 -6.97 -20.63
CA TYR A 29 -31.56 -5.56 -20.58
C TYR A 29 -31.50 -4.94 -22.00
N SER A 30 -31.88 -5.69 -23.05
CA SER A 30 -31.69 -5.31 -24.48
C SER A 30 -32.27 -3.95 -24.86
N ASN A 31 -33.38 -3.55 -24.24
CA ASN A 31 -34.13 -2.32 -24.55
C ASN A 31 -33.89 -1.20 -23.51
N MET A 32 -33.00 -1.41 -22.52
CA MET A 32 -32.77 -0.41 -21.49
C MET A 32 -31.90 0.74 -22.00
N THR A 33 -32.25 1.94 -21.61
CA THR A 33 -31.48 3.17 -21.78
C THR A 33 -30.27 3.18 -20.84
N GLU A 34 -29.33 4.11 -21.03
CA GLU A 34 -28.17 4.28 -20.14
C GLU A 34 -28.56 4.53 -18.68
N VAL A 35 -29.62 5.34 -18.45
CA VAL A 35 -30.14 5.65 -17.10
C VAL A 35 -30.75 4.41 -16.45
N GLU A 36 -31.54 3.63 -17.21
CA GLU A 36 -32.16 2.41 -16.70
C GLU A 36 -31.13 1.35 -16.35
N LEU A 37 -30.09 1.16 -17.20
CA LEU A 37 -29.00 0.25 -16.90
C LEU A 37 -28.22 0.69 -15.65
N TYR A 38 -27.91 1.98 -15.53
CA TYR A 38 -27.22 2.50 -14.35
C TYR A 38 -28.05 2.28 -13.08
N ASN A 39 -29.33 2.63 -13.11
CA ASN A 39 -30.22 2.43 -11.96
C ASN A 39 -30.37 0.95 -11.59
N GLN A 40 -30.43 0.05 -12.59
CA GLN A 40 -30.49 -1.38 -12.33
C GLN A 40 -29.21 -1.92 -11.69
N GLY A 41 -28.03 -1.51 -12.19
CA GLY A 41 -26.75 -1.86 -11.57
C GLY A 41 -26.63 -1.33 -10.15
N SER A 42 -27.00 -0.09 -9.93
CA SER A 42 -27.02 0.54 -8.59
C SER A 42 -28.00 -0.15 -7.63
N ALA A 43 -29.14 -0.64 -8.13
CA ALA A 43 -30.07 -1.42 -7.32
C ALA A 43 -29.48 -2.77 -6.87
N PHE A 44 -28.67 -3.43 -7.72
CA PHE A 44 -27.94 -4.62 -7.33
C PHE A 44 -26.87 -4.31 -6.27
N LEU A 45 -26.14 -3.19 -6.40
CA LEU A 45 -25.17 -2.76 -5.34
C LEU A 45 -25.87 -2.52 -4.02
N ALA A 46 -27.07 -1.92 -4.01
CA ALA A 46 -27.82 -1.63 -2.80
C ALA A 46 -28.22 -2.88 -2.01
N VAL A 47 -28.33 -4.03 -2.68
CA VAL A 47 -28.59 -5.34 -2.05
C VAL A 47 -27.36 -6.24 -1.98
N ALA A 48 -26.19 -5.66 -2.22
CA ALA A 48 -24.90 -6.36 -2.18
C ALA A 48 -24.74 -7.48 -3.22
N ASP A 49 -25.50 -7.46 -4.29
CA ASP A 49 -25.35 -8.40 -5.42
C ASP A 49 -24.34 -7.85 -6.44
N ILE A 50 -23.05 -7.80 -6.02
CA ILE A 50 -21.97 -7.29 -6.85
C ILE A 50 -21.86 -8.03 -8.20
N PRO A 51 -21.95 -9.37 -8.27
CA PRO A 51 -21.86 -10.06 -9.55
C PRO A 51 -22.89 -9.59 -10.58
N GLN A 52 -24.14 -9.35 -10.17
CA GLN A 52 -25.18 -8.85 -11.07
C GLN A 52 -24.94 -7.37 -11.43
N ALA A 53 -24.49 -6.56 -10.48
CA ALA A 53 -24.11 -5.17 -10.76
C ALA A 53 -23.01 -5.09 -11.83
N VAL A 54 -21.97 -5.91 -11.72
CA VAL A 54 -20.88 -6.01 -12.70
C VAL A 54 -21.42 -6.32 -14.10
N VAL A 55 -22.30 -7.32 -14.23
CA VAL A 55 -22.89 -7.68 -15.53
C VAL A 55 -23.64 -6.50 -16.15
N VAL A 56 -24.47 -5.81 -15.37
CA VAL A 56 -25.27 -4.68 -15.88
C VAL A 56 -24.39 -3.48 -16.22
N PHE A 57 -23.39 -3.16 -15.40
CA PHE A 57 -22.47 -2.06 -15.67
C PHE A 57 -21.56 -2.33 -16.86
N GLN A 58 -21.12 -3.59 -17.07
CA GLN A 58 -20.41 -3.96 -18.28
C GLN A 58 -21.27 -3.78 -19.55
N MET A 59 -22.57 -4.07 -19.45
CA MET A 59 -23.52 -3.78 -20.55
C MET A 59 -23.68 -2.28 -20.78
N LEU A 60 -23.77 -1.49 -19.73
CA LEU A 60 -23.81 -0.04 -19.80
C LEU A 60 -22.58 0.52 -20.51
N GLU A 61 -21.39 0.10 -20.09
CA GLU A 61 -20.14 0.51 -20.71
C GLU A 61 -20.02 0.08 -22.18
N ALA A 62 -20.44 -1.17 -22.50
CA ALA A 62 -20.37 -1.67 -23.85
C ALA A 62 -21.31 -0.94 -24.82
N ARG A 63 -22.51 -0.53 -24.37
CA ARG A 63 -23.52 0.14 -25.21
C ARG A 63 -23.36 1.66 -25.23
N TYR A 64 -22.93 2.23 -24.11
CA TYR A 64 -22.85 3.68 -23.89
C TYR A 64 -21.47 4.10 -23.36
N PRO A 65 -20.36 3.82 -24.08
CA PRO A 65 -18.99 3.99 -23.56
C PRO A 65 -18.63 5.44 -23.24
N PHE A 66 -19.34 6.42 -23.79
CA PHE A 66 -19.11 7.84 -23.55
C PHE A 66 -20.08 8.45 -22.54
N SER A 67 -20.96 7.63 -21.97
CA SER A 67 -21.94 8.08 -20.97
C SER A 67 -21.26 8.44 -19.66
N THR A 68 -21.74 9.51 -19.02
CA THR A 68 -21.33 9.85 -17.65
C THR A 68 -21.76 8.77 -16.64
N TYR A 69 -22.84 8.04 -16.93
CA TYR A 69 -23.28 6.90 -16.13
C TYR A 69 -22.31 5.72 -16.20
N ALA A 70 -21.73 5.46 -17.39
CA ALA A 70 -20.71 4.44 -17.54
C ALA A 70 -19.42 4.82 -16.77
N GLN A 71 -19.04 6.09 -16.79
CA GLN A 71 -17.91 6.58 -15.99
C GLN A 71 -18.18 6.44 -14.48
N GLN A 72 -19.37 6.81 -14.03
CA GLN A 72 -19.75 6.73 -12.62
C GLN A 72 -19.84 5.28 -12.13
N SER A 73 -20.33 4.35 -12.95
CA SER A 73 -20.48 2.94 -12.59
C SER A 73 -19.17 2.28 -12.19
N ILE A 74 -18.05 2.67 -12.80
CA ILE A 74 -16.71 2.18 -12.40
C ILE A 74 -16.37 2.60 -10.97
N LEU A 75 -16.63 3.86 -10.63
CA LEU A 75 -16.37 4.36 -9.27
C LEU A 75 -17.32 3.75 -8.24
N ASP A 76 -18.57 3.49 -8.63
CA ASP A 76 -19.55 2.85 -7.75
C ASP A 76 -19.16 1.39 -7.47
N LEU A 77 -18.66 0.67 -8.49
CA LEU A 77 -18.10 -0.67 -8.31
C LEU A 77 -16.84 -0.65 -7.43
N ALA A 78 -15.93 0.29 -7.67
CA ALA A 78 -14.74 0.44 -6.84
C ALA A 78 -15.09 0.67 -5.37
N TYR A 79 -16.09 1.51 -5.11
CA TYR A 79 -16.56 1.76 -3.75
C TYR A 79 -17.24 0.52 -3.14
N ALA A 80 -18.09 -0.18 -3.91
CA ALA A 80 -18.73 -1.39 -3.44
C ALA A 80 -17.71 -2.46 -3.07
N TYR A 81 -16.70 -2.71 -3.91
CA TYR A 81 -15.61 -3.62 -3.59
C TYR A 81 -14.84 -3.21 -2.32
N TYR A 82 -14.60 -1.90 -2.16
CA TYR A 82 -13.95 -1.36 -0.96
C TYR A 82 -14.76 -1.67 0.30
N ASP A 83 -16.06 -1.39 0.28
CA ASP A 83 -16.99 -1.59 1.40
C ASP A 83 -17.10 -3.08 1.79
N PHE A 84 -17.04 -3.97 0.81
CA PHE A 84 -17.01 -5.43 1.02
C PHE A 84 -15.61 -5.99 1.35
N GLY A 85 -14.61 -5.15 1.54
CA GLY A 85 -13.26 -5.58 1.88
C GLY A 85 -12.45 -6.22 0.74
N GLN A 86 -12.96 -6.18 -0.49
CA GLN A 86 -12.30 -6.69 -1.69
C GLN A 86 -11.31 -5.65 -2.24
N LYS A 87 -10.19 -5.51 -1.53
CA LYS A 87 -9.24 -4.39 -1.77
C LYS A 87 -8.49 -4.49 -3.10
N ASP A 88 -8.24 -5.70 -3.61
CA ASP A 88 -7.57 -5.88 -4.91
C ASP A 88 -8.50 -5.49 -6.07
N GLU A 89 -9.78 -5.85 -5.99
CA GLU A 89 -10.80 -5.47 -6.95
C GLU A 89 -11.03 -3.95 -6.92
N THR A 90 -11.05 -3.33 -5.73
CA THR A 90 -11.11 -1.87 -5.60
C THR A 90 -9.94 -1.20 -6.34
N ILE A 91 -8.72 -1.70 -6.13
CA ILE A 91 -7.51 -1.15 -6.76
C ILE A 91 -7.62 -1.28 -8.28
N ALA A 92 -8.08 -2.44 -8.78
CA ALA A 92 -8.22 -2.70 -10.22
C ALA A 92 -9.23 -1.75 -10.88
N GLU A 93 -10.39 -1.51 -10.24
CA GLU A 93 -11.39 -0.57 -10.77
C GLU A 93 -10.91 0.87 -10.71
N CYS A 94 -10.20 1.27 -9.64
CA CYS A 94 -9.59 2.59 -9.57
C CYS A 94 -8.52 2.79 -10.65
N ASP A 95 -7.64 1.80 -10.88
CA ASP A 95 -6.63 1.82 -11.94
C ASP A 95 -7.31 1.99 -13.30
N ARG A 96 -8.34 1.19 -13.58
CA ARG A 96 -9.11 1.26 -14.82
C ARG A 96 -9.74 2.64 -15.02
N PHE A 97 -10.34 3.23 -13.99
CA PHE A 97 -10.91 4.57 -14.06
C PHE A 97 -9.86 5.65 -14.36
N ILE A 98 -8.73 5.59 -13.67
CA ILE A 98 -7.62 6.56 -13.84
C ILE A 98 -7.06 6.50 -15.27
N ASP A 99 -6.89 5.29 -15.80
CA ASP A 99 -6.35 5.07 -17.14
C ASP A 99 -7.33 5.52 -18.25
N LEU A 100 -8.61 5.22 -18.08
CA LEU A 100 -9.64 5.58 -19.08
C LEU A 100 -10.00 7.06 -19.06
N TYR A 101 -9.97 7.70 -17.87
CA TYR A 101 -10.49 9.06 -17.69
C TYR A 101 -9.48 10.00 -16.98
N PRO A 102 -8.27 10.23 -17.56
CA PRO A 102 -7.17 10.94 -16.90
C PRO A 102 -7.43 12.42 -16.60
N ASN A 103 -8.54 12.96 -17.08
CA ASN A 103 -8.97 14.35 -16.87
C ASN A 103 -10.34 14.46 -16.18
N HIS A 104 -10.87 13.37 -15.64
CA HIS A 104 -12.18 13.39 -14.98
C HIS A 104 -12.14 14.16 -13.66
N GLN A 105 -13.26 14.83 -13.31
CA GLN A 105 -13.36 15.63 -12.09
C GLN A 105 -13.22 14.80 -10.79
N SER A 106 -13.53 13.51 -10.82
CA SER A 106 -13.46 12.58 -9.66
C SER A 106 -12.16 11.77 -9.61
N LEU A 107 -11.09 12.22 -10.30
CA LEU A 107 -9.79 11.55 -10.22
C LEU A 107 -9.22 11.56 -8.80
N ASP A 108 -9.43 12.64 -8.06
CA ASP A 108 -9.05 12.76 -6.67
C ASP A 108 -9.68 11.65 -5.81
N TYR A 109 -10.95 11.33 -6.06
CA TYR A 109 -11.64 10.23 -5.40
C TYR A 109 -11.05 8.85 -5.77
N ALA A 110 -10.81 8.61 -7.06
CA ALA A 110 -10.23 7.35 -7.51
C ALA A 110 -8.84 7.10 -6.89
N TYR A 111 -7.96 8.10 -6.89
CA TYR A 111 -6.65 8.03 -6.21
C TYR A 111 -6.80 7.82 -4.71
N TYR A 112 -7.74 8.52 -4.07
CA TYR A 112 -7.98 8.41 -2.63
C TYR A 112 -8.45 7.01 -2.23
N LEU A 113 -9.41 6.45 -2.96
CA LEU A 113 -9.94 5.10 -2.70
C LEU A 113 -8.89 4.01 -2.95
N ARG A 114 -8.07 4.16 -3.99
CA ARG A 114 -6.93 3.27 -4.28
C ARG A 114 -5.87 3.34 -3.17
N ALA A 115 -5.55 4.54 -2.70
CA ALA A 115 -4.61 4.75 -1.60
C ALA A 115 -5.10 4.10 -0.31
N LEU A 116 -6.38 4.27 0.05
CA LEU A 116 -6.99 3.62 1.21
C LEU A 116 -6.90 2.09 1.09
N SER A 117 -7.24 1.54 -0.07
CA SER A 117 -7.21 0.09 -0.31
C SER A 117 -5.80 -0.49 -0.20
N ASN A 118 -4.78 0.23 -0.68
CA ASN A 118 -3.38 -0.16 -0.49
C ASN A 118 -2.95 -0.09 0.97
N LEU A 119 -3.39 0.94 1.71
CA LEU A 119 -3.06 1.13 3.12
C LEU A 119 -3.73 0.07 4.00
N GLU A 120 -5.03 -0.14 3.86
CA GLU A 120 -5.82 -1.03 4.71
C GLU A 120 -5.53 -2.52 4.46
N LYS A 121 -5.07 -2.89 3.27
CA LYS A 121 -4.66 -4.27 3.00
C LYS A 121 -3.44 -4.69 3.81
N GLU A 122 -2.55 -3.74 4.13
CA GLU A 122 -1.37 -4.00 4.98
C GLU A 122 -1.67 -3.84 6.49
N GLN A 123 -2.83 -3.27 6.83
CA GLN A 123 -3.27 -3.10 8.22
C GLN A 123 -4.61 -3.81 8.45
N PRO A 124 -4.66 -5.15 8.62
CA PRO A 124 -5.85 -5.78 9.13
C PRO A 124 -6.17 -5.18 10.51
N PHE A 125 -7.41 -4.76 10.73
CA PHE A 125 -7.92 -4.14 11.96
C PHE A 125 -7.46 -4.84 13.26
N PHE A 126 -7.25 -6.14 13.20
CA PHE A 126 -6.74 -6.94 14.32
C PHE A 126 -5.25 -6.74 14.64
N GLN A 127 -4.43 -6.31 13.68
CA GLN A 127 -2.98 -6.14 13.92
C GLN A 127 -2.69 -4.88 14.73
N GLU A 128 -3.44 -3.80 14.50
CA GLU A 128 -3.35 -2.59 15.30
C GLU A 128 -3.77 -2.85 16.75
N PHE A 129 -4.83 -3.62 16.96
CA PHE A 129 -5.30 -4.04 18.30
C PHE A 129 -4.29 -4.93 19.04
N LEU A 130 -3.49 -5.73 18.31
CA LEU A 130 -2.44 -6.59 18.88
C LEU A 130 -1.10 -5.88 19.04
N GLY A 131 -1.02 -4.57 18.75
CA GLY A 131 0.21 -3.78 18.87
C GLY A 131 1.32 -4.23 17.91
N GLN A 132 0.98 -4.87 16.79
CA GLN A 132 1.97 -5.30 15.81
C GLN A 132 2.51 -4.10 15.04
N ASP A 133 3.82 -3.97 15.03
CA ASP A 133 4.55 -2.91 14.33
C ASP A 133 4.58 -3.19 12.81
N ILE A 134 3.83 -2.41 12.04
CA ILE A 134 3.75 -2.52 10.57
C ILE A 134 5.10 -2.31 9.89
N SER A 135 6.09 -1.73 10.58
CA SER A 135 7.43 -1.52 10.04
C SER A 135 8.18 -2.83 9.74
N LYS A 136 7.70 -3.96 10.24
CA LYS A 136 8.30 -5.29 10.04
C LYS A 136 7.84 -5.99 8.76
N TYR A 137 6.81 -5.47 8.08
CA TYR A 137 6.21 -6.07 6.89
C TYR A 137 6.68 -5.42 5.59
N ASP A 138 6.24 -5.96 4.46
CA ASP A 138 6.53 -5.39 3.14
C ASP A 138 5.87 -4.00 2.99
N VAL A 139 6.69 -2.99 2.75
CA VAL A 139 6.24 -1.60 2.59
C VAL A 139 5.84 -1.24 1.14
N THR A 140 5.79 -2.20 0.23
CA THR A 140 5.51 -1.95 -1.20
C THR A 140 4.16 -1.26 -1.38
N ARG A 141 3.12 -1.72 -0.67
CA ARG A 141 1.79 -1.12 -0.73
C ARG A 141 1.74 0.23 -0.03
N LEU A 142 2.46 0.39 1.09
CA LEU A 142 2.57 1.68 1.78
C LEU A 142 3.19 2.75 0.86
N LYS A 143 4.20 2.37 0.06
CA LYS A 143 4.79 3.26 -0.95
C LYS A 143 3.79 3.65 -2.04
N LYS A 144 2.94 2.72 -2.49
CA LYS A 144 1.87 3.01 -3.45
C LYS A 144 0.84 3.97 -2.86
N ALA A 145 0.36 3.70 -1.64
CA ALA A 145 -0.56 4.58 -0.94
C ALA A 145 0.05 5.98 -0.73
N TYR A 146 1.32 6.05 -0.34
CA TYR A 146 2.05 7.32 -0.18
C TYR A 146 2.11 8.10 -1.50
N SER A 147 2.39 7.44 -2.62
CA SER A 147 2.43 8.08 -3.94
C SER A 147 1.07 8.69 -4.32
N ASP A 148 -0.02 7.98 -4.09
CA ASP A 148 -1.37 8.46 -4.39
C ASP A 148 -1.79 9.62 -3.49
N PHE A 149 -1.54 9.54 -2.17
CA PHE A 149 -1.81 10.65 -1.26
C PHE A 149 -0.95 11.88 -1.57
N LEU A 150 0.31 11.69 -1.97
CA LEU A 150 1.19 12.77 -2.39
C LEU A 150 0.67 13.46 -3.66
N LEU A 151 0.14 12.68 -4.60
CA LEU A 151 -0.49 13.21 -5.81
C LEU A 151 -1.73 14.04 -5.46
N ILE A 152 -2.57 13.56 -4.55
CA ILE A 152 -3.77 14.29 -4.09
C ILE A 152 -3.36 15.63 -3.45
N SER A 153 -2.42 15.61 -2.50
CA SER A 153 -1.95 16.81 -1.80
C SER A 153 -1.32 17.85 -2.75
N ASN A 154 -0.63 17.40 -3.81
CA ASN A 154 0.02 18.30 -4.75
C ASN A 154 -0.88 18.79 -5.88
N ARG A 155 -1.60 17.86 -6.54
CA ARG A 155 -2.39 18.15 -7.75
C ARG A 155 -3.83 18.57 -7.45
N PHE A 156 -4.43 18.02 -6.38
CA PHE A 156 -5.83 18.21 -6.03
C PHE A 156 -6.02 18.96 -4.71
N LYS A 157 -5.29 20.06 -4.52
CA LYS A 157 -5.29 20.87 -3.27
C LYS A 157 -6.67 21.35 -2.83
N GLY A 158 -7.62 21.52 -3.76
CA GLY A 158 -9.00 21.91 -3.48
C GLY A 158 -9.94 20.73 -3.20
N SER A 159 -9.45 19.51 -3.27
CA SER A 159 -10.24 18.30 -2.99
C SER A 159 -10.59 18.20 -1.50
N LYS A 160 -11.79 17.68 -1.21
CA LYS A 160 -12.19 17.33 0.16
C LYS A 160 -11.29 16.25 0.80
N TYR A 161 -10.52 15.53 -0.01
CA TYR A 161 -9.60 14.49 0.44
C TYR A 161 -8.20 15.01 0.76
N ALA A 162 -7.84 16.24 0.37
CA ALA A 162 -6.48 16.76 0.46
C ALA A 162 -5.95 16.80 1.91
N ASN A 163 -6.76 17.30 2.83
CA ASN A 163 -6.36 17.41 4.25
C ASN A 163 -6.14 16.03 4.90
N ASP A 164 -7.00 15.05 4.63
CA ASP A 164 -6.81 13.68 5.14
C ASP A 164 -5.59 13.02 4.49
N ALA A 165 -5.37 13.25 3.19
CA ALA A 165 -4.18 12.76 2.49
C ALA A 165 -2.88 13.27 3.14
N GLU A 166 -2.80 14.56 3.48
CA GLU A 166 -1.64 15.16 4.17
C GLU A 166 -1.36 14.50 5.52
N ASN A 167 -2.39 14.26 6.33
CA ASN A 167 -2.23 13.57 7.60
C ASN A 167 -1.72 12.13 7.43
N ARG A 168 -2.23 11.42 6.44
CA ARG A 168 -1.78 10.05 6.12
C ARG A 168 -0.35 10.01 5.57
N LEU A 169 0.10 11.03 4.84
CA LEU A 169 1.47 11.14 4.38
C LEU A 169 2.47 11.16 5.54
N VAL A 170 2.17 11.89 6.63
CA VAL A 170 3.03 11.92 7.82
C VAL A 170 3.13 10.53 8.45
N PHE A 171 1.99 9.85 8.62
CA PHE A 171 1.94 8.50 9.16
C PHE A 171 2.74 7.50 8.30
N LEU A 172 2.50 7.48 6.99
CA LEU A 172 3.17 6.58 6.05
C LEU A 172 4.69 6.81 6.00
N ARG A 173 5.12 8.08 5.95
CA ARG A 173 6.55 8.44 6.01
C ARG A 173 7.21 7.87 7.27
N ASN A 174 6.58 8.07 8.43
CA ASN A 174 7.11 7.61 9.70
C ASN A 174 7.16 6.07 9.76
N SER A 175 6.14 5.39 9.23
CA SER A 175 6.08 3.92 9.17
C SER A 175 7.19 3.35 8.27
N MET A 176 7.40 3.94 7.07
CA MET A 176 8.48 3.53 6.17
C MET A 176 9.86 3.81 6.76
N ALA A 177 10.03 4.92 7.47
CA ALA A 177 11.27 5.24 8.18
C ALA A 177 11.57 4.20 9.28
N ASN A 178 10.58 3.81 10.06
CA ASN A 178 10.72 2.75 11.07
C ASN A 178 11.08 1.40 10.44
N HIS A 179 10.53 1.08 9.26
CA HIS A 179 10.88 -0.14 8.53
C HIS A 179 12.38 -0.18 8.18
N GLU A 180 12.95 0.91 7.68
CA GLU A 180 14.38 0.97 7.36
C GLU A 180 15.26 0.84 8.64
N VAL A 181 14.84 1.44 9.75
CA VAL A 181 15.51 1.28 11.04
C VAL A 181 15.43 -0.17 11.54
N TYR A 182 14.29 -0.84 11.36
CA TYR A 182 14.15 -2.25 11.68
C TYR A 182 15.14 -3.11 10.88
N ILE A 183 15.24 -2.89 9.55
CA ILE A 183 16.21 -3.60 8.69
C ILE A 183 17.64 -3.30 9.10
N ALA A 184 17.97 -2.02 9.39
CA ALA A 184 19.30 -1.63 9.84
C ALA A 184 19.68 -2.34 11.15
N THR A 185 18.76 -2.40 12.11
CA THR A 185 18.93 -3.11 13.39
C THR A 185 19.15 -4.61 13.18
N TYR A 186 18.39 -5.23 12.26
CA TYR A 186 18.57 -6.64 11.92
C TYR A 186 19.98 -6.94 11.39
N TYR A 187 20.51 -6.09 10.49
CA TYR A 187 21.87 -6.26 9.97
C TYR A 187 22.92 -5.98 11.05
N LEU A 188 22.71 -4.99 11.92
CA LEU A 188 23.60 -4.70 13.04
C LEU A 188 23.77 -5.92 13.95
N ASN A 189 22.65 -6.52 14.35
CA ASN A 189 22.62 -7.71 15.22
C ASN A 189 23.26 -8.95 14.58
N ARG A 190 23.32 -8.99 13.24
CA ARG A 190 23.98 -10.04 12.47
C ARG A 190 25.47 -9.79 12.23
N GLY A 191 26.01 -8.66 12.69
CA GLY A 191 27.41 -8.28 12.43
C GLY A 191 27.66 -7.77 11.00
N ALA A 192 26.62 -7.56 10.21
CA ALA A 192 26.70 -7.02 8.84
C ALA A 192 26.73 -5.49 8.86
N PHE A 193 27.79 -4.91 9.48
CA PHE A 193 27.86 -3.49 9.82
C PHE A 193 27.82 -2.55 8.61
N ILE A 194 28.37 -2.96 7.45
CA ILE A 194 28.26 -2.18 6.21
C ILE A 194 26.79 -2.08 5.78
N ALA A 195 26.08 -3.21 5.70
CA ALA A 195 24.67 -3.21 5.31
C ALA A 195 23.79 -2.43 6.31
N SER A 196 24.10 -2.53 7.61
CA SER A 196 23.43 -1.77 8.65
C SER A 196 23.61 -0.26 8.46
N SER A 197 24.87 0.19 8.27
CA SER A 197 25.14 1.62 8.06
C SER A 197 24.51 2.17 6.80
N GLU A 198 24.52 1.41 5.69
CA GLU A 198 23.88 1.84 4.44
C GLU A 198 22.34 1.97 4.58
N ARG A 199 21.69 1.05 5.31
CA ARG A 199 20.24 1.17 5.58
C ARG A 199 19.91 2.36 6.47
N ALA A 200 20.69 2.61 7.51
CA ALA A 200 20.50 3.76 8.39
C ALA A 200 20.71 5.09 7.64
N LYS A 201 21.72 5.18 6.76
CA LYS A 201 21.94 6.33 5.86
C LYS A 201 20.77 6.54 4.93
N TYR A 202 20.34 5.47 4.22
CA TYR A 202 19.20 5.52 3.31
C TYR A 202 17.95 6.06 4.01
N MET A 203 17.69 5.61 5.25
CA MET A 203 16.57 6.12 6.05
C MET A 203 16.66 7.63 6.27
N LEU A 204 17.83 8.14 6.70
CA LEU A 204 18.04 9.57 6.99
C LEU A 204 17.89 10.44 5.73
N GLU A 205 18.34 9.95 4.60
CA GLU A 205 18.28 10.65 3.30
C GLU A 205 16.86 10.64 2.71
N THR A 206 16.16 9.49 2.83
CA THR A 206 14.85 9.29 2.16
C THR A 206 13.69 9.84 2.99
N TYR A 207 13.79 9.79 4.33
CA TYR A 207 12.73 10.17 5.26
C TYR A 207 13.18 11.26 6.26
N PRO A 208 13.62 12.44 5.77
CA PRO A 208 14.11 13.49 6.64
C PRO A 208 13.05 13.94 7.65
N GLY A 209 13.50 14.20 8.88
CA GLY A 209 12.63 14.65 9.97
C GLY A 209 11.66 13.59 10.52
N ALA A 210 11.82 12.31 10.16
CA ALA A 210 11.06 11.22 10.80
C ALA A 210 11.56 11.01 12.24
N PRO A 211 10.68 10.67 13.20
CA PRO A 211 11.07 10.39 14.58
C PRO A 211 12.12 9.28 14.71
N ALA A 212 12.15 8.34 13.76
CA ALA A 212 13.12 7.26 13.67
C ALA A 212 14.58 7.74 13.42
N SER A 213 14.81 9.01 13.01
CA SER A 213 16.13 9.55 12.69
C SER A 213 17.11 9.44 13.83
N LYS A 214 16.65 9.64 15.08
CA LYS A 214 17.47 9.46 16.28
C LYS A 214 18.06 8.04 16.34
N ARG A 215 17.24 7.03 16.18
CA ARG A 215 17.68 5.62 16.23
C ARG A 215 18.60 5.26 15.07
N ALA A 216 18.33 5.79 13.87
CA ALA A 216 19.20 5.60 12.71
C ALA A 216 20.61 6.16 12.96
N LEU A 217 20.73 7.34 13.56
CA LEU A 217 22.02 7.93 13.93
C LEU A 217 22.77 7.05 14.94
N ILE A 218 22.09 6.52 15.94
CA ILE A 218 22.71 5.60 16.94
C ILE A 218 23.24 4.35 16.26
N ILE A 219 22.44 3.73 15.36
CA ILE A 219 22.85 2.54 14.58
C ILE A 219 24.07 2.85 13.71
N LEU A 220 24.12 4.03 13.08
CA LEU A 220 25.29 4.47 12.31
C LEU A 220 26.54 4.55 13.15
N ILE A 221 26.49 5.18 14.32
CA ILE A 221 27.61 5.33 15.23
C ILE A 221 28.13 3.94 15.65
N GLU A 222 27.22 3.05 16.02
CA GLU A 222 27.57 1.69 16.42
C GLU A 222 28.19 0.89 15.25
N SER A 223 27.60 0.97 14.06
CA SER A 223 28.14 0.33 12.86
C SER A 223 29.52 0.84 12.51
N TYR A 224 29.75 2.16 12.55
CA TYR A 224 31.04 2.77 12.28
C TYR A 224 32.11 2.42 13.33
N ASN A 225 31.73 2.34 14.60
CA ASN A 225 32.62 1.83 15.65
C ASN A 225 33.08 0.39 15.35
N LYS A 226 32.15 -0.49 14.97
CA LYS A 226 32.47 -1.89 14.63
C LYS A 226 33.30 -2.03 13.36
N LEU A 227 33.19 -1.08 12.43
CA LEU A 227 33.99 -1.01 11.21
C LEU A 227 35.37 -0.33 11.41
N GLY A 228 35.66 0.19 12.60
CA GLY A 228 36.87 0.98 12.88
C GLY A 228 36.89 2.36 12.19
N SER A 229 35.74 2.84 11.72
CA SER A 229 35.59 4.14 11.05
C SER A 229 35.32 5.26 12.03
N THR A 230 36.27 5.48 12.96
CA THR A 230 36.12 6.41 14.10
C THR A 230 35.73 7.83 13.68
N ASN A 231 36.31 8.36 12.61
CA ASN A 231 35.97 9.71 12.14
C ASN A 231 34.49 9.82 11.76
N LEU A 232 33.93 8.84 11.05
CA LEU A 232 32.51 8.81 10.68
C LEU A 232 31.63 8.66 11.92
N ALA A 233 32.03 7.86 12.89
CA ALA A 233 31.33 7.73 14.17
C ALA A 233 31.28 9.07 14.92
N ILE A 234 32.42 9.82 15.01
CA ILE A 234 32.47 11.14 15.64
C ILE A 234 31.57 12.15 14.92
N GLU A 235 31.65 12.25 13.61
CA GLU A 235 30.82 13.19 12.84
C GLU A 235 29.32 12.87 13.01
N THR A 236 28.95 11.59 13.01
CA THR A 236 27.57 11.16 13.25
C THR A 236 27.12 11.50 14.68
N ALA A 237 28.00 11.32 15.68
CA ALA A 237 27.70 11.67 17.06
C ALA A 237 27.54 13.17 17.28
N LYS A 238 28.27 14.01 16.56
CA LYS A 238 28.05 15.46 16.53
C LYS A 238 26.65 15.78 16.00
N VAL A 239 26.24 15.15 14.90
CA VAL A 239 24.89 15.32 14.34
C VAL A 239 23.83 14.91 15.38
N LEU A 240 24.01 13.78 16.05
CA LEU A 240 23.09 13.31 17.08
C LEU A 240 22.97 14.32 18.24
N SER A 241 24.09 14.75 18.82
CA SER A 241 24.10 15.68 19.97
C SER A 241 23.59 17.08 19.60
N THR A 242 23.78 17.52 18.36
CA THR A 242 23.26 18.82 17.88
C THR A 242 21.75 18.81 17.73
N ASN A 243 21.19 17.72 17.22
CA ASN A 243 19.74 17.62 16.95
C ASN A 243 18.94 17.12 18.16
N TYR A 244 19.57 16.43 19.10
CA TYR A 244 18.95 15.82 20.28
C TYR A 244 19.75 16.19 21.53
N SER A 245 19.37 17.27 22.20
CA SER A 245 20.11 17.90 23.30
C SER A 245 20.30 17.01 24.56
N ASN A 246 19.50 15.95 24.70
CA ASN A 246 19.64 14.95 25.75
C ASN A 246 20.75 13.93 25.48
N TYR A 247 21.36 13.96 24.27
CA TYR A 247 22.46 13.06 23.91
C TYR A 247 23.79 13.79 23.92
N SER A 248 24.78 13.17 24.55
CA SER A 248 26.19 13.56 24.49
C SER A 248 27.03 12.36 24.08
N TYR A 249 28.28 12.59 23.72
CA TYR A 249 29.21 11.52 23.41
C TYR A 249 30.59 11.76 23.99
N THR A 250 31.33 10.69 24.23
CA THR A 250 32.72 10.69 24.60
C THR A 250 33.49 9.70 23.75
N ILE A 251 34.83 9.82 23.72
CA ILE A 251 35.69 8.85 23.04
C ILE A 251 36.39 8.06 24.13
N ASP A 252 36.28 6.73 24.07
CA ASP A 252 36.91 5.87 25.08
C ASP A 252 38.41 5.62 24.77
N LYS A 253 39.08 4.87 25.63
CA LYS A 253 40.50 4.51 25.49
C LYS A 253 40.82 3.63 24.29
N ASN A 254 39.80 2.98 23.68
CA ASN A 254 39.94 2.17 22.51
C ASN A 254 39.58 2.97 21.23
N ASN A 255 39.42 4.28 21.35
CA ASN A 255 39.07 5.19 20.27
C ASN A 255 37.66 4.95 19.71
N LEU A 256 36.74 4.41 20.53
CA LEU A 256 35.33 4.20 20.20
C LEU A 256 34.47 5.35 20.71
N VAL A 257 33.48 5.73 19.92
CA VAL A 257 32.47 6.74 20.30
C VAL A 257 31.43 6.08 21.20
N VAL A 258 31.32 6.59 22.41
CA VAL A 258 30.35 6.15 23.43
C VAL A 258 29.27 7.23 23.56
N ILE A 259 28.03 6.87 23.32
CA ILE A 259 26.86 7.76 23.45
C ILE A 259 26.33 7.67 24.88
N LYS A 260 25.98 8.82 25.45
CA LYS A 260 25.28 8.94 26.73
C LYS A 260 23.93 9.60 26.51
N ASP A 261 22.87 8.97 27.03
CA ASP A 261 21.54 9.56 27.13
C ASP A 261 21.38 10.21 28.49
N ASN A 262 21.43 11.54 28.56
CA ASN A 262 21.35 12.30 29.79
C ASN A 262 19.90 12.44 30.32
N SER A 263 18.92 11.86 29.67
CA SER A 263 17.52 11.80 30.13
C SER A 263 17.27 10.68 31.12
N ILE A 264 18.22 9.73 31.26
CA ILE A 264 18.18 8.62 32.23
C ILE A 264 19.00 9.02 33.43
N ASP A 265 18.36 9.10 34.62
CA ASP A 265 19.01 9.39 35.86
C ASP A 265 20.06 8.29 36.19
N ASP A 266 21.33 8.62 36.34
CA ASP A 266 22.46 7.70 36.52
C ASP A 266 22.30 6.73 37.72
N ASN A 267 21.26 6.91 38.55
CA ASN A 267 20.96 6.08 39.72
C ASN A 267 20.15 4.81 39.44
N VAL A 268 19.76 4.54 38.16
CA VAL A 268 18.97 3.35 37.77
C VAL A 268 19.76 2.39 36.86
N VAL A 269 21.02 2.71 36.53
CA VAL A 269 21.83 1.91 35.61
C VAL A 269 22.77 0.98 36.36
N GLU A 270 22.23 -0.03 37.05
CA GLU A 270 22.91 -1.32 37.16
C GLU A 270 22.08 -2.34 36.36
N LYS A 271 22.61 -2.75 35.19
CA LYS A 271 22.09 -3.81 34.31
C LYS A 271 20.83 -3.50 33.49
N SER A 272 20.94 -2.58 32.57
CA SER A 272 20.29 -2.84 31.26
C SER A 272 21.37 -2.83 30.19
N SER A 273 21.66 -3.98 29.62
CA SER A 273 22.44 -4.05 28.39
C SER A 273 21.70 -3.19 27.37
N PHE A 274 22.43 -2.49 26.50
CA PHE A 274 21.92 -1.60 25.44
C PHE A 274 20.90 -2.26 24.48
N PHE A 275 20.55 -3.50 24.76
CA PHE A 275 19.61 -4.36 24.00
C PHE A 275 18.20 -4.40 24.56
N ASP A 276 17.89 -3.77 25.71
CA ASP A 276 16.57 -3.84 26.36
C ASP A 276 15.62 -2.69 25.97
N PHE A 277 15.77 -2.12 24.78
CA PHE A 277 14.73 -1.28 24.21
C PHE A 277 13.70 -2.16 23.47
N GLY A 278 12.77 -2.71 24.25
CA GLY A 278 11.42 -3.12 23.85
C GLY A 278 11.30 -3.76 22.46
N LEU A 279 11.84 -4.97 22.28
CA LEU A 279 11.39 -5.92 21.28
C LEU A 279 10.59 -7.01 22.02
N PHE A 280 9.31 -6.76 22.25
CA PHE A 280 8.27 -7.76 22.42
C PHE A 280 7.09 -7.36 21.55
#